data_f2d82a81994a8b912b185a7daa8d6202
#
_entry.id   f2d82a81994a8b912b185a7daa8d6202
#
_cell.length_a   1.000
_cell.length_b   1.000
_cell.length_c   1.000
_cell.angle_alpha   90.00
_cell.angle_beta   90.00
_cell.angle_gamma   90.00
#
_symmetry.space_group_name_H-M   'P 1'
#
loop_
_entity.id
_entity.type
_entity.pdbx_description
1 polymer ?
#
loop_
_entity_poly.entity_id
_entity_poly.type
_entity_poly.pdbx_seq_one_letter_code
_entity_poly.pdbx_strand_id
1 'polypeptide(L)'
;MLDGTILASATAAGTSARGVLRLSGPGALPAVGKLASRPGLLDGCRGFEGVELDFRVDGTLVKAWVAVYRAPSSYTREDMVEIHMPASLPLMGLVARRLALEEGVRWAGPGEFTLRAFRNGRIDLAQAEAVAQVISATGEAELRAAHRGLAGELGVKTREVSDLLTRSLALLESCIDFSDEDLPEMAAGEISAGVKEAAAVMEQLRKSTTLRMSGGGGFRCVLAGLPNAGKSSLLNALLGSREALVSELAGTTRDPVRGVTSEDGFSMMWIDLAGSCPGETAVAGLDGKMSSETRAAVE
;
A
#
# COMPACT_ATOMS: atom_id res chain seq x y z
N MET A 1 7.99 19.12 -1.51
CA MET A 1 7.07 19.86 -0.62
C MET A 1 5.89 18.98 -0.32
N LEU A 2 5.82 18.41 0.90
CA LEU A 2 4.71 17.55 1.35
C LEU A 2 3.75 18.32 2.26
N ASP A 3 3.89 19.65 2.30
CA ASP A 3 3.05 20.52 3.11
C ASP A 3 1.76 20.87 2.33
N GLY A 4 0.70 21.17 3.06
CA GLY A 4 -0.60 21.48 2.50
C GLY A 4 -1.58 20.32 2.58
N THR A 5 -2.80 20.59 2.14
CA THR A 5 -3.91 19.63 2.18
C THR A 5 -3.96 18.82 0.89
N ILE A 6 -4.07 17.51 1.03
CA ILE A 6 -4.22 16.58 -0.10
C ILE A 6 -5.66 16.08 -0.22
N LEU A 7 -6.07 15.84 -1.46
CA LEU A 7 -7.38 15.34 -1.84
C LEU A 7 -7.23 14.12 -2.75
N ALA A 8 -7.98 13.07 -2.51
CA ALA A 8 -8.11 11.94 -3.45
C ALA A 8 -9.49 11.30 -3.39
N SER A 9 -9.84 10.56 -4.45
CA SER A 9 -10.89 9.56 -4.39
C SER A 9 -10.37 8.34 -3.62
N ALA A 10 -11.08 7.96 -2.56
CA ALA A 10 -10.76 6.77 -1.77
C ALA A 10 -11.61 5.54 -2.19
N THR A 11 -12.41 5.69 -3.24
CA THR A 11 -13.19 4.61 -3.86
C THR A 11 -12.57 4.28 -5.21
N ALA A 12 -12.44 2.99 -5.52
CA ALA A 12 -11.98 2.53 -6.82
C ALA A 12 -12.90 3.05 -7.94
N ALA A 13 -12.34 3.27 -9.13
CA ALA A 13 -13.12 3.66 -10.30
C ALA A 13 -14.11 2.54 -10.65
N GLY A 14 -15.38 2.91 -10.86
CA GLY A 14 -16.46 1.95 -11.17
C GLY A 14 -17.81 2.44 -10.65
N THR A 15 -18.85 1.64 -10.91
CA THR A 15 -20.19 1.89 -10.38
C THR A 15 -20.34 1.28 -8.99
N SER A 16 -20.56 2.10 -7.98
CA SER A 16 -20.88 1.65 -6.64
C SER A 16 -21.97 2.51 -6.01
N ALA A 17 -22.61 2.02 -4.96
CA ALA A 17 -23.67 2.77 -4.27
C ALA A 17 -23.12 4.03 -3.56
N ARG A 18 -21.89 3.96 -3.07
CA ARG A 18 -21.22 5.05 -2.34
C ARG A 18 -19.81 5.28 -2.86
N GLY A 19 -19.46 6.55 -3.03
CA GLY A 19 -18.12 7.03 -3.30
C GLY A 19 -17.59 7.87 -2.14
N VAL A 20 -16.29 7.86 -1.96
CA VAL A 20 -15.60 8.58 -0.89
C VAL A 20 -14.54 9.49 -1.48
N LEU A 21 -14.61 10.78 -1.15
CA LEU A 21 -13.50 11.72 -1.32
C LEU A 21 -12.82 11.91 0.02
N ARG A 22 -11.50 11.87 0.06
CA ARG A 22 -10.72 12.01 1.29
C ARG A 22 -9.78 13.20 1.19
N LEU A 23 -9.76 14.03 2.24
CA LEU A 23 -8.82 15.13 2.40
C LEU A 23 -7.98 14.89 3.66
N SER A 24 -6.70 15.29 3.64
CA SER A 24 -5.83 15.28 4.82
C SER A 24 -4.92 16.49 4.81
N GLY A 25 -4.79 17.12 5.95
CA GLY A 25 -3.96 18.30 6.16
C GLY A 25 -4.71 19.48 6.80
N PRO A 26 -4.02 20.59 7.08
CA PRO A 26 -4.58 21.70 7.87
C PRO A 26 -5.78 22.39 7.22
N GLY A 27 -5.88 22.38 5.90
CA GLY A 27 -7.02 22.94 5.16
C GLY A 27 -8.18 21.99 4.92
N ALA A 28 -8.15 20.74 5.44
CA ALA A 28 -9.17 19.73 5.13
C ALA A 28 -10.57 20.16 5.61
N LEU A 29 -10.71 20.55 6.87
CA LEU A 29 -12.00 21.02 7.41
C LEU A 29 -12.43 22.35 6.82
N PRO A 30 -11.58 23.39 6.74
CA PRO A 30 -11.94 24.67 6.15
C PRO A 30 -12.43 24.52 4.69
N ALA A 31 -11.76 23.71 3.87
CA ALA A 31 -12.13 23.50 2.47
C ALA A 31 -13.51 22.85 2.35
N VAL A 32 -13.79 21.82 3.14
CA VAL A 32 -15.10 21.17 3.14
C VAL A 32 -16.19 22.08 3.73
N GLY A 33 -15.86 22.81 4.79
CA GLY A 33 -16.78 23.77 5.43
C GLY A 33 -17.27 24.88 4.49
N LYS A 34 -16.42 25.35 3.55
CA LYS A 34 -16.79 26.34 2.55
C LYS A 34 -17.81 25.82 1.51
N LEU A 35 -17.80 24.50 1.24
CA LEU A 35 -18.77 23.88 0.34
C LEU A 35 -20.12 23.60 1.02
N ALA A 36 -20.12 23.51 2.34
CA ALA A 36 -21.32 23.21 3.11
C ALA A 36 -22.35 24.34 3.02
N SER A 37 -23.62 23.99 2.83
CA SER A 37 -24.73 24.95 2.82
C SER A 37 -24.92 25.64 4.18
N ARG A 38 -24.35 25.07 5.26
CA ARG A 38 -24.32 25.63 6.59
C ARG A 38 -22.87 25.74 7.07
N PRO A 39 -22.21 26.87 6.90
CA PRO A 39 -20.85 27.12 7.41
C PRO A 39 -20.79 26.93 8.93
N GLY A 40 -19.64 26.47 9.42
CA GLY A 40 -19.38 26.35 10.86
C GLY A 40 -19.83 25.03 11.52
N LEU A 41 -20.58 24.18 10.84
CA LEU A 41 -20.96 22.86 11.40
C LEU A 41 -19.78 21.95 11.73
N LEU A 42 -18.67 22.09 11.00
CA LEU A 42 -17.46 21.30 11.21
C LEU A 42 -16.53 21.88 12.28
N ASP A 43 -16.71 23.16 12.67
CA ASP A 43 -15.82 23.84 13.61
C ASP A 43 -15.93 23.29 15.03
N GLY A 44 -17.10 22.74 15.39
CA GLY A 44 -17.36 22.12 16.68
C GLY A 44 -16.87 20.70 16.82
N CYS A 45 -16.50 20.05 15.73
CA CYS A 45 -16.10 18.65 15.73
C CYS A 45 -14.81 18.42 16.53
N ARG A 46 -14.87 17.55 17.54
CA ARG A 46 -13.74 17.17 18.39
C ARG A 46 -13.57 15.66 18.36
N GLY A 47 -12.50 15.20 17.68
CA GLY A 47 -12.23 13.76 17.57
C GLY A 47 -12.81 13.15 16.30
N PHE A 48 -13.47 12.00 16.42
CA PHE A 48 -14.20 11.35 15.32
C PHE A 48 -15.69 11.71 15.40
N GLU A 49 -16.18 12.35 14.38
CA GLU A 49 -17.61 12.72 14.29
C GLU A 49 -18.13 12.53 12.87
N GLY A 50 -19.39 12.10 12.75
CA GLY A 50 -20.11 11.99 11.49
C GLY A 50 -21.21 13.02 11.41
N VAL A 51 -21.25 13.80 10.32
CA VAL A 51 -22.22 14.89 10.11
C VAL A 51 -22.85 14.77 8.74
N GLU A 52 -24.17 14.93 8.66
CA GLU A 52 -24.86 15.08 7.37
C GLU A 52 -24.76 16.52 6.90
N LEU A 53 -24.24 16.70 5.70
CA LEU A 53 -24.08 18.01 5.07
C LEU A 53 -24.70 18.03 3.68
N ASP A 54 -25.30 19.17 3.36
CA ASP A 54 -25.69 19.52 1.99
C ASP A 54 -24.60 20.42 1.38
N PHE A 55 -24.02 20.01 0.27
CA PHE A 55 -23.08 20.81 -0.51
C PHE A 55 -23.80 21.49 -1.67
N ARG A 56 -23.49 22.74 -1.90
CA ARG A 56 -23.95 23.46 -3.09
C ARG A 56 -22.78 23.67 -4.04
N VAL A 57 -22.77 22.91 -5.12
CA VAL A 57 -21.68 22.92 -6.11
C VAL A 57 -22.29 23.17 -7.49
N ASP A 58 -21.92 24.28 -8.14
CA ASP A 58 -22.37 24.68 -9.46
C ASP A 58 -23.91 24.58 -9.66
N GLY A 59 -24.66 25.06 -8.65
CA GLY A 59 -26.13 25.01 -8.66
C GLY A 59 -26.74 23.65 -8.29
N THR A 60 -25.93 22.61 -8.13
CA THR A 60 -26.36 21.26 -7.73
C THR A 60 -26.29 21.11 -6.22
N LEU A 61 -27.38 20.59 -5.63
CA LEU A 61 -27.42 20.22 -4.21
C LEU A 61 -26.98 18.75 -4.05
N VAL A 62 -25.91 18.53 -3.31
CA VAL A 62 -25.33 17.19 -3.07
C VAL A 62 -25.45 16.87 -1.59
N LYS A 63 -26.23 15.85 -1.26
CA LYS A 63 -26.28 15.31 0.10
C LYS A 63 -25.10 14.38 0.33
N ALA A 64 -24.35 14.61 1.40
CA ALA A 64 -23.21 13.80 1.77
C ALA A 64 -23.19 13.55 3.28
N TRP A 65 -22.69 12.39 3.66
CA TRP A 65 -22.27 12.13 5.02
C TRP A 65 -20.77 12.38 5.13
N VAL A 66 -20.39 13.23 6.07
CA VAL A 66 -19.01 13.68 6.25
C VAL A 66 -18.46 13.13 7.54
N ALA A 67 -17.40 12.34 7.46
CA ALA A 67 -16.66 11.87 8.61
C ALA A 67 -15.47 12.80 8.86
N VAL A 68 -15.38 13.34 10.07
CA VAL A 68 -14.30 14.20 10.52
C VAL A 68 -13.41 13.41 11.47
N TYR A 69 -12.10 13.48 11.25
CA TYR A 69 -11.07 12.90 12.11
C TYR A 69 -10.10 13.99 12.50
N ARG A 70 -10.08 14.37 13.77
CA ARG A 70 -9.11 15.36 14.27
C ARG A 70 -7.76 14.75 14.55
N ALA A 71 -6.72 15.49 14.29
CA ALA A 71 -5.36 15.15 14.68
C ALA A 71 -5.27 14.92 16.20
N PRO A 72 -4.51 13.93 16.67
CA PRO A 72 -3.77 12.93 15.92
C PRO A 72 -4.56 11.65 15.61
N SER A 73 -5.90 11.64 15.84
CA SER A 73 -6.77 10.45 15.78
C SER A 73 -7.27 10.17 14.37
N SER A 74 -6.41 10.28 13.37
CA SER A 74 -6.68 9.98 11.95
C SER A 74 -5.66 9.00 11.38
N TYR A 75 -5.88 8.53 10.15
CA TYR A 75 -4.93 7.66 9.45
C TYR A 75 -3.58 8.33 9.23
N THR A 76 -3.58 9.62 8.89
CA THR A 76 -2.36 10.40 8.62
C THR A 76 -1.80 11.11 9.85
N ARG A 77 -2.50 11.04 10.99
CA ARG A 77 -2.28 11.89 12.19
C ARG A 77 -2.44 13.39 11.94
N GLU A 78 -2.98 13.77 10.79
CA GLU A 78 -3.39 15.13 10.48
C GLU A 78 -4.92 15.25 10.62
N ASP A 79 -5.46 16.48 10.56
CA ASP A 79 -6.89 16.67 10.39
C ASP A 79 -7.30 16.03 9.05
N MET A 80 -8.30 15.15 9.08
CA MET A 80 -8.74 14.40 7.93
C MET A 80 -10.27 14.43 7.81
N VAL A 81 -10.75 14.51 6.59
CA VAL A 81 -12.18 14.49 6.28
C VAL A 81 -12.46 13.49 5.17
N GLU A 82 -13.49 12.68 5.37
CA GLU A 82 -14.04 11.81 4.32
C GLU A 82 -15.45 12.26 3.98
N ILE A 83 -15.71 12.45 2.69
CA ILE A 83 -17.01 12.85 2.15
C ILE A 83 -17.61 11.65 1.45
N HIS A 84 -18.64 11.07 2.04
CA HIS A 84 -19.38 9.93 1.52
C HIS A 84 -20.62 10.43 0.77
N MET A 85 -20.69 10.11 -0.51
CA MET A 85 -21.79 10.52 -1.39
C MET A 85 -22.14 9.42 -2.38
N PRO A 86 -23.22 9.55 -3.19
CA PRO A 86 -23.46 8.61 -4.29
C PRO A 86 -22.25 8.52 -5.24
N ALA A 87 -21.84 7.32 -5.63
CA ALA A 87 -20.65 7.09 -6.47
C ALA A 87 -20.91 7.38 -7.95
N SER A 88 -21.45 8.56 -8.26
CA SER A 88 -21.55 9.08 -9.62
C SER A 88 -20.22 9.74 -9.99
N LEU A 89 -19.52 9.23 -11.01
CA LEU A 89 -18.26 9.81 -11.47
C LEU A 89 -18.36 11.30 -11.79
N PRO A 90 -19.42 11.79 -12.50
CA PRO A 90 -19.59 13.22 -12.72
C PRO A 90 -19.77 14.00 -11.42
N LEU A 91 -20.56 13.47 -10.47
CA LEU A 91 -20.85 14.14 -9.21
C LEU A 91 -19.59 14.21 -8.32
N MET A 92 -18.89 13.09 -8.15
CA MET A 92 -17.63 13.06 -7.42
C MET A 92 -16.58 13.97 -8.05
N GLY A 93 -16.48 13.98 -9.38
CA GLY A 93 -15.59 14.86 -10.13
C GLY A 93 -15.92 16.34 -9.94
N LEU A 94 -17.21 16.70 -9.88
CA LEU A 94 -17.67 18.07 -9.63
C LEU A 94 -17.22 18.55 -8.24
N VAL A 95 -17.53 17.77 -7.20
CA VAL A 95 -17.16 18.10 -5.81
C VAL A 95 -15.64 18.14 -5.65
N ALA A 96 -14.93 17.16 -6.20
CA ALA A 96 -13.47 17.08 -6.10
C ALA A 96 -12.76 18.26 -6.80
N ARG A 97 -13.20 18.65 -8.01
CA ARG A 97 -12.67 19.84 -8.69
C ARG A 97 -12.91 21.10 -7.88
N ARG A 98 -14.10 21.23 -7.30
CA ARG A 98 -14.41 22.43 -6.49
C ARG A 98 -13.53 22.51 -5.24
N LEU A 99 -13.27 21.37 -4.57
CA LEU A 99 -12.34 21.28 -3.43
C LEU A 99 -10.90 21.60 -3.85
N ALA A 100 -10.47 21.13 -5.02
CA ALA A 100 -9.12 21.36 -5.53
C ALA A 100 -8.84 22.84 -5.91
N LEU A 101 -9.89 23.67 -6.03
CA LEU A 101 -9.76 25.13 -6.24
C LEU A 101 -9.55 25.89 -4.92
N GLU A 102 -9.73 25.25 -3.76
CA GLU A 102 -9.48 25.91 -2.49
C GLU A 102 -7.98 26.07 -2.25
N GLU A 103 -7.59 27.22 -1.69
CA GLU A 103 -6.19 27.55 -1.44
C GLU A 103 -5.52 26.50 -0.54
N GLY A 104 -4.35 26.03 -0.95
CA GLY A 104 -3.58 25.03 -0.23
C GLY A 104 -4.09 23.60 -0.36
N VAL A 105 -5.14 23.34 -1.17
CA VAL A 105 -5.61 21.99 -1.50
C VAL A 105 -5.07 21.57 -2.85
N ARG A 106 -4.52 20.35 -2.92
CA ARG A 106 -4.01 19.74 -4.16
C ARG A 106 -4.39 18.28 -4.24
N TRP A 107 -4.31 17.73 -5.43
CA TRP A 107 -4.43 16.29 -5.60
C TRP A 107 -3.29 15.54 -4.92
N ALA A 108 -3.63 14.44 -4.26
CA ALA A 108 -2.65 13.53 -3.66
C ALA A 108 -1.89 12.77 -4.76
N GLY A 109 -0.60 12.59 -4.54
CA GLY A 109 0.17 11.61 -5.30
C GLY A 109 -0.16 10.16 -4.88
N PRO A 110 0.19 9.17 -5.72
CA PRO A 110 0.02 7.76 -5.37
C PRO A 110 0.70 7.43 -4.03
N GLY A 111 -0.03 6.77 -3.12
CA GLY A 111 0.48 6.38 -1.80
C GLY A 111 0.72 7.53 -0.80
N GLU A 112 0.38 8.78 -1.12
CA GLU A 112 0.74 9.93 -0.29
C GLU A 112 0.08 9.91 1.09
N PHE A 113 -1.14 9.42 1.24
CA PHE A 113 -1.77 9.26 2.56
C PHE A 113 -0.98 8.30 3.44
N THR A 114 -0.51 7.18 2.88
CA THR A 114 0.32 6.21 3.59
C THR A 114 1.70 6.77 3.92
N LEU A 115 2.30 7.55 3.02
CA LEU A 115 3.55 8.25 3.25
C LEU A 115 3.43 9.25 4.42
N ARG A 116 2.34 10.00 4.51
CA ARG A 116 2.06 10.91 5.63
C ARG A 116 1.85 10.14 6.93
N ALA A 117 1.13 9.03 6.90
CA ALA A 117 0.96 8.15 8.06
C ALA A 117 2.32 7.64 8.58
N PHE A 118 3.23 7.24 7.70
CA PHE A 118 4.60 6.86 8.05
C PHE A 118 5.40 8.04 8.63
N ARG A 119 5.44 9.17 7.95
CA ARG A 119 6.18 10.37 8.43
C ARG A 119 5.72 10.88 9.78
N ASN A 120 4.43 10.82 10.03
CA ASN A 120 3.83 11.26 11.29
C ASN A 120 3.87 10.15 12.37
N GLY A 121 4.55 9.04 12.11
CA GLY A 121 4.76 7.97 13.09
C GLY A 121 3.49 7.18 13.43
N ARG A 122 2.47 7.19 12.55
CA ARG A 122 1.26 6.36 12.70
C ARG A 122 1.56 4.89 12.43
N ILE A 123 2.35 4.64 11.41
CA ILE A 123 2.80 3.31 10.95
C ILE A 123 4.30 3.34 10.73
N ASP A 124 4.96 2.20 10.82
CA ASP A 124 6.35 2.03 10.44
C ASP A 124 6.50 1.71 8.94
N LEU A 125 7.75 1.63 8.45
CA LEU A 125 8.02 1.39 7.02
C LEU A 125 7.48 0.04 6.56
N ALA A 126 7.66 -1.02 7.38
CA ALA A 126 7.17 -2.36 7.05
C ALA A 126 5.64 -2.40 6.96
N GLN A 127 4.95 -1.66 7.83
CA GLN A 127 3.50 -1.50 7.76
C GLN A 127 3.08 -0.70 6.53
N ALA A 128 3.83 0.34 6.14
CA ALA A 128 3.55 1.11 4.93
C ALA A 128 3.68 0.26 3.66
N GLU A 129 4.70 -0.59 3.59
CA GLU A 129 4.87 -1.58 2.51
C GLU A 129 3.75 -2.62 2.52
N ALA A 130 3.35 -3.09 3.71
CA ALA A 130 2.26 -4.05 3.86
C ALA A 130 0.91 -3.50 3.38
N VAL A 131 0.63 -2.19 3.51
CA VAL A 131 -0.55 -1.55 2.91
C VAL A 131 -0.58 -1.75 1.40
N ALA A 132 0.55 -1.53 0.71
CA ALA A 132 0.65 -1.74 -0.73
C ALA A 132 0.46 -3.24 -1.08
N GLN A 133 1.05 -4.14 -0.30
CA GLN A 133 0.90 -5.59 -0.49
C GLN A 133 -0.55 -6.06 -0.33
N VAL A 134 -1.30 -5.53 0.65
CA VAL A 134 -2.74 -5.86 0.82
C VAL A 134 -3.55 -5.43 -0.40
N ILE A 135 -3.25 -4.25 -0.95
CA ILE A 135 -3.97 -3.72 -2.13
C ILE A 135 -3.67 -4.55 -3.39
N SER A 136 -2.42 -5.05 -3.53
CA SER A 136 -1.97 -5.81 -4.69
C SER A 136 -2.12 -7.32 -4.55
N ALA A 137 -2.54 -7.82 -3.38
CA ALA A 137 -2.67 -9.25 -3.13
C ALA A 137 -3.70 -9.88 -4.09
N THR A 138 -3.27 -10.94 -4.78
CA THR A 138 -4.09 -11.67 -5.74
C THR A 138 -4.64 -12.99 -5.19
N GLY A 139 -4.18 -13.39 -3.99
CA GLY A 139 -4.60 -14.63 -3.35
C GLY A 139 -4.58 -14.55 -1.83
N GLU A 140 -5.28 -15.48 -1.17
CA GLU A 140 -5.37 -15.52 0.29
C GLU A 140 -4.02 -15.64 1.01
N ALA A 141 -3.07 -16.37 0.42
CA ALA A 141 -1.75 -16.56 1.03
C ALA A 141 -0.99 -15.22 1.10
N GLU A 142 -1.04 -14.43 0.02
CA GLU A 142 -0.46 -13.09 -0.06
C GLU A 142 -1.17 -12.14 0.91
N LEU A 143 -2.50 -12.19 0.93
CA LEU A 143 -3.29 -11.36 1.85
C LEU A 143 -2.96 -11.68 3.32
N ARG A 144 -2.84 -12.96 3.69
CA ARG A 144 -2.43 -13.37 5.05
C ARG A 144 -1.00 -12.90 5.39
N ALA A 145 -0.09 -12.95 4.42
CA ALA A 145 1.27 -12.45 4.60
C ALA A 145 1.30 -10.93 4.82
N ALA A 146 0.58 -10.17 3.99
CA ALA A 146 0.44 -8.74 4.10
C ALA A 146 -0.24 -8.30 5.41
N HIS A 147 -1.26 -9.03 5.87
CA HIS A 147 -1.90 -8.79 7.17
C HIS A 147 -0.94 -8.89 8.36
N ARG A 148 0.00 -9.87 8.36
CA ARG A 148 1.04 -9.95 9.39
C ARG A 148 1.98 -8.75 9.35
N GLY A 149 2.33 -8.27 8.14
CA GLY A 149 3.07 -7.02 7.96
C GLY A 149 2.36 -5.82 8.58
N LEU A 150 1.04 -5.69 8.30
CA LEU A 150 0.19 -4.63 8.88
C LEU A 150 0.11 -4.71 10.41
N ALA A 151 0.14 -5.90 11.01
CA ALA A 151 0.15 -6.08 12.45
C ALA A 151 1.43 -5.53 13.11
N GLY A 152 2.46 -5.17 12.32
CA GLY A 152 3.68 -4.57 12.82
C GLY A 152 4.62 -5.54 13.53
N GLU A 153 4.49 -6.86 13.30
CA GLU A 153 5.32 -7.88 13.94
C GLU A 153 6.82 -7.62 13.73
N LEU A 154 7.22 -7.20 12.53
CA LEU A 154 8.61 -6.89 12.21
C LEU A 154 9.09 -5.67 13.02
N GLY A 155 8.31 -4.60 13.08
CA GLY A 155 8.64 -3.40 13.83
C GLY A 155 8.78 -3.65 15.35
N VAL A 156 7.94 -4.53 15.91
CA VAL A 156 8.06 -4.95 17.33
C VAL A 156 9.40 -5.65 17.56
N LYS A 157 9.74 -6.63 16.72
CA LYS A 157 10.99 -7.39 16.85
C LYS A 157 12.23 -6.54 16.60
N THR A 158 12.16 -5.61 15.66
CA THR A 158 13.27 -4.68 15.39
C THR A 158 13.51 -3.74 16.58
N ARG A 159 12.45 -3.26 17.23
CA ARG A 159 12.56 -2.45 18.45
C ARG A 159 13.15 -3.27 19.61
N GLU A 160 12.72 -4.52 19.80
CA GLU A 160 13.28 -5.43 20.80
C GLU A 160 14.82 -5.56 20.65
N VAL A 161 15.30 -5.79 19.42
CA VAL A 161 16.73 -5.82 19.11
C VAL A 161 17.41 -4.48 19.38
N SER A 162 16.80 -3.38 18.96
CA SER A 162 17.33 -2.02 19.19
C SER A 162 17.48 -1.72 20.68
N ASP A 163 16.48 -2.08 21.49
CA ASP A 163 16.49 -1.86 22.94
C ASP A 163 17.58 -2.69 23.64
N LEU A 164 17.77 -3.95 23.24
CA LEU A 164 18.84 -4.81 23.75
C LEU A 164 20.23 -4.22 23.45
N LEU A 165 20.44 -3.80 22.20
CA LEU A 165 21.71 -3.19 21.78
C LEU A 165 21.94 -1.83 22.44
N THR A 166 20.91 -1.01 22.60
CA THR A 166 21.00 0.29 23.27
C THR A 166 21.37 0.16 24.75
N ARG A 167 20.76 -0.84 25.43
CA ARG A 167 21.14 -1.16 26.84
C ARG A 167 22.59 -1.64 26.94
N SER A 168 23.02 -2.51 26.02
CA SER A 168 24.41 -3.01 25.98
C SER A 168 25.40 -1.88 25.72
N LEU A 169 25.03 -0.92 24.84
CA LEU A 169 25.84 0.27 24.55
C LEU A 169 25.94 1.19 25.76
N ALA A 170 24.83 1.49 26.43
CA ALA A 170 24.82 2.34 27.63
C ALA A 170 25.68 1.73 28.78
N LEU A 171 25.63 0.41 28.95
CA LEU A 171 26.50 -0.27 29.91
C LEU A 171 27.98 -0.14 29.52
N LEU A 172 28.30 -0.31 28.24
CA LEU A 172 29.66 -0.17 27.73
C LEU A 172 30.19 1.26 27.90
N GLU A 173 29.38 2.28 27.58
CA GLU A 173 29.73 3.70 27.78
C GLU A 173 29.98 3.99 29.25
N SER A 174 29.10 3.53 30.15
CA SER A 174 29.28 3.65 31.58
C SER A 174 30.59 3.01 32.06
N CYS A 175 30.95 1.85 31.53
CA CYS A 175 32.21 1.19 31.86
C CYS A 175 33.46 1.96 31.38
N ILE A 176 33.37 2.66 30.27
CA ILE A 176 34.46 3.49 29.73
C ILE A 176 34.63 4.76 30.57
N ASP A 177 33.52 5.41 30.93
CA ASP A 177 33.53 6.65 31.69
C ASP A 177 34.03 6.47 33.13
N PHE A 178 33.83 5.32 33.75
CA PHE A 178 34.26 4.95 35.09
C PHE A 178 35.43 3.96 35.10
N SER A 179 36.35 4.10 34.15
CA SER A 179 37.48 3.17 33.94
C SER A 179 38.47 3.06 35.07
N ASP A 180 38.43 3.94 36.09
CA ASP A 180 39.30 3.91 37.30
C ASP A 180 38.76 2.97 38.40
N GLU A 181 37.56 2.44 38.27
CA GLU A 181 37.03 1.42 39.17
C GLU A 181 36.99 0.07 38.39
N ASP A 182 37.47 -0.99 39.07
CA ASP A 182 37.43 -2.35 38.49
C ASP A 182 36.05 -2.63 37.88
N LEU A 183 35.98 -2.70 36.54
CA LEU A 183 34.79 -3.13 35.81
C LEU A 183 34.28 -4.42 36.43
N PRO A 184 33.05 -4.48 36.98
CA PRO A 184 32.53 -5.71 37.50
C PRO A 184 32.52 -6.74 36.35
N GLU A 185 33.09 -7.92 36.52
CA GLU A 185 32.97 -9.05 35.56
C GLU A 185 31.51 -9.27 35.13
N MET A 186 30.56 -8.90 35.99
CA MET A 186 29.14 -8.87 35.71
C MET A 186 28.76 -7.96 34.53
N ALA A 187 29.33 -6.76 34.37
CA ALA A 187 28.98 -5.86 33.29
C ALA A 187 29.39 -6.43 31.91
N ALA A 188 30.56 -7.03 31.81
CA ALA A 188 31.00 -7.71 30.59
C ALA A 188 30.10 -8.91 30.23
N GLY A 189 29.65 -9.65 31.26
CA GLY A 189 28.69 -10.76 31.12
C GLY A 189 27.31 -10.26 30.59
N GLU A 190 26.79 -9.18 31.15
CA GLU A 190 25.50 -8.58 30.75
C GLU A 190 25.54 -8.02 29.32
N ILE A 191 26.60 -7.32 28.94
CA ILE A 191 26.80 -6.83 27.57
C ILE A 191 26.83 -8.01 26.58
N SER A 192 27.64 -9.03 26.89
CA SER A 192 27.74 -10.24 26.03
C SER A 192 26.40 -10.97 25.91
N ALA A 193 25.64 -11.07 26.99
CA ALA A 193 24.30 -11.68 26.99
C ALA A 193 23.31 -10.87 26.12
N GLY A 194 23.25 -9.56 26.27
CA GLY A 194 22.38 -8.68 25.49
C GLY A 194 22.66 -8.75 23.98
N VAL A 195 23.94 -8.76 23.59
CA VAL A 195 24.32 -8.91 22.17
C VAL A 195 23.95 -10.31 21.63
N LYS A 196 24.15 -11.38 22.40
CA LYS A 196 23.75 -12.73 21.99
C LYS A 196 22.24 -12.87 21.85
N GLU A 197 21.48 -12.28 22.75
CA GLU A 197 20.02 -12.29 22.69
C GLU A 197 19.53 -11.52 21.45
N ALA A 198 20.07 -10.34 21.18
CA ALA A 198 19.78 -9.59 19.98
C ALA A 198 20.10 -10.41 18.70
N ALA A 199 21.24 -11.08 18.66
CA ALA A 199 21.62 -11.95 17.54
C ALA A 199 20.64 -13.13 17.37
N ALA A 200 20.16 -13.73 18.46
CA ALA A 200 19.18 -14.82 18.41
C ALA A 200 17.83 -14.35 17.84
N VAL A 201 17.35 -13.18 18.24
CA VAL A 201 16.12 -12.57 17.69
C VAL A 201 16.28 -12.29 16.20
N MET A 202 17.41 -11.73 15.76
CA MET A 202 17.70 -11.47 14.35
C MET A 202 17.75 -12.77 13.52
N GLU A 203 18.35 -13.83 14.05
CA GLU A 203 18.39 -15.11 13.35
C GLU A 203 16.99 -15.75 13.22
N GLN A 204 16.13 -15.61 14.22
CA GLN A 204 14.73 -16.02 14.12
C GLN A 204 13.99 -15.24 13.02
N LEU A 205 14.19 -13.91 12.95
CA LEU A 205 13.62 -13.06 11.90
C LEU A 205 14.11 -13.52 10.51
N ARG A 206 15.40 -13.75 10.35
CA ARG A 206 16.00 -14.22 9.10
C ARG A 206 15.36 -15.52 8.62
N LYS A 207 15.24 -16.51 9.50
CA LYS A 207 14.61 -17.81 9.19
C LYS A 207 13.15 -17.64 8.77
N SER A 208 12.39 -16.81 9.49
CA SER A 208 10.98 -16.55 9.16
C SER A 208 10.80 -15.84 7.81
N THR A 209 11.74 -14.97 7.44
CA THR A 209 11.71 -14.23 6.16
C THR A 209 12.05 -15.16 4.99
N THR A 210 13.05 -16.04 5.14
CA THR A 210 13.42 -17.01 4.09
C THR A 210 12.26 -17.97 3.76
N LEU A 211 11.54 -18.45 4.78
CA LEU A 211 10.34 -19.27 4.60
C LEU A 211 9.20 -18.51 3.89
N ARG A 212 9.10 -17.19 4.14
CA ARG A 212 8.09 -16.33 3.50
C ARG A 212 8.37 -16.08 2.02
N MET A 213 9.63 -15.88 1.65
CA MET A 213 10.05 -15.70 0.26
C MET A 213 9.86 -16.99 -0.58
N SER A 214 9.92 -18.16 0.06
CA SER A 214 9.72 -19.44 -0.61
C SER A 214 8.25 -19.82 -0.81
N GLY A 215 7.30 -19.16 -0.11
CA GLY A 215 5.88 -19.52 -0.12
C GLY A 215 4.91 -18.44 -0.62
N GLY A 216 5.39 -17.23 -0.94
CA GLY A 216 4.53 -16.07 -1.22
C GLY A 216 4.63 -15.47 -2.62
N GLY A 217 5.48 -15.96 -3.48
CA GLY A 217 5.56 -15.52 -4.87
C GLY A 217 4.71 -16.43 -5.75
N GLY A 218 3.56 -15.96 -6.21
CA GLY A 218 2.83 -16.66 -7.26
C GLY A 218 3.75 -16.89 -8.47
N PHE A 219 3.70 -18.07 -9.07
CA PHE A 219 4.47 -18.37 -10.27
C PHE A 219 3.95 -17.51 -11.43
N ARG A 220 4.86 -16.82 -12.13
CA ARG A 220 4.53 -16.14 -13.37
C ARG A 220 4.74 -17.12 -14.52
N CYS A 221 3.66 -17.48 -15.21
CA CYS A 221 3.68 -18.36 -16.36
C CYS A 221 3.42 -17.52 -17.61
N VAL A 222 4.41 -17.42 -18.47
CA VAL A 222 4.31 -16.68 -19.73
C VAL A 222 4.02 -17.67 -20.86
N LEU A 223 2.92 -17.43 -21.62
CA LEU A 223 2.59 -18.19 -22.80
C LEU A 223 3.29 -17.56 -24.01
N ALA A 224 4.33 -18.21 -24.49
CA ALA A 224 5.09 -17.77 -25.66
C ALA A 224 4.92 -18.77 -26.82
N GLY A 225 4.90 -18.28 -28.07
CA GLY A 225 4.82 -19.12 -29.25
C GLY A 225 4.29 -18.37 -30.48
N LEU A 226 4.28 -19.05 -31.63
CA LEU A 226 3.88 -18.50 -32.91
C LEU A 226 2.45 -17.90 -32.89
N PRO A 227 2.14 -16.92 -33.75
CA PRO A 227 0.78 -16.46 -33.94
C PRO A 227 -0.13 -17.66 -34.32
N ASN A 228 -1.37 -17.67 -33.81
CA ASN A 228 -2.35 -18.73 -34.02
C ASN A 228 -1.97 -20.12 -33.49
N ALA A 229 -0.98 -20.26 -32.64
CA ALA A 229 -0.60 -21.52 -31.98
C ALA A 229 -1.55 -21.96 -30.86
N GLY A 230 -2.68 -21.27 -30.66
CA GLY A 230 -3.66 -21.63 -29.64
C GLY A 230 -3.37 -21.11 -28.23
N LYS A 231 -2.41 -20.16 -28.04
CA LYS A 231 -2.05 -19.60 -26.75
C LYS A 231 -3.24 -19.03 -25.98
N SER A 232 -3.99 -18.15 -26.62
CA SER A 232 -5.17 -17.52 -26.01
C SER A 232 -6.30 -18.54 -25.74
N SER A 233 -6.43 -19.57 -26.57
CA SER A 233 -7.37 -20.67 -26.31
C SER A 233 -6.94 -21.50 -25.09
N LEU A 234 -5.65 -21.77 -24.96
CA LEU A 234 -5.09 -22.42 -23.76
C LEU A 234 -5.28 -21.57 -22.52
N LEU A 235 -4.99 -20.27 -22.61
CA LEU A 235 -5.20 -19.34 -21.51
C LEU A 235 -6.67 -19.34 -21.06
N ASN A 236 -7.60 -19.22 -22.00
CA ASN A 236 -9.04 -19.25 -21.70
C ASN A 236 -9.49 -20.59 -21.09
N ALA A 237 -8.93 -21.70 -21.52
CA ALA A 237 -9.21 -23.00 -20.94
C ALA A 237 -8.68 -23.11 -19.49
N LEU A 238 -7.48 -22.58 -19.21
CA LEU A 238 -6.90 -22.55 -17.88
C LEU A 238 -7.67 -21.61 -16.94
N LEU A 239 -8.11 -20.45 -17.43
CA LEU A 239 -8.89 -19.48 -16.67
C LEU A 239 -10.38 -19.89 -16.53
N GLY A 240 -10.93 -20.66 -17.46
CA GLY A 240 -12.34 -21.09 -17.45
C GLY A 240 -12.63 -22.28 -16.53
N SER A 241 -11.63 -22.93 -15.96
CA SER A 241 -11.83 -24.18 -15.24
C SER A 241 -11.95 -24.09 -13.72
N ARG A 242 -11.73 -22.95 -13.06
CA ARG A 242 -12.02 -22.72 -11.62
C ARG A 242 -11.50 -21.33 -11.16
N GLU A 243 -12.36 -20.56 -10.47
CA GLU A 243 -12.07 -19.34 -9.67
C GLU A 243 -11.02 -18.36 -10.26
N ALA A 244 -11.16 -18.01 -11.54
CA ALA A 244 -10.27 -17.06 -12.19
C ALA A 244 -10.78 -15.64 -11.99
N LEU A 245 -10.00 -14.79 -11.32
CA LEU A 245 -10.18 -13.35 -11.34
C LEU A 245 -9.57 -12.82 -12.64
N VAL A 246 -10.41 -12.58 -13.64
CA VAL A 246 -10.02 -11.87 -14.86
C VAL A 246 -10.05 -10.39 -14.57
N SER A 247 -8.90 -9.74 -14.56
CA SER A 247 -8.80 -8.28 -14.54
C SER A 247 -8.94 -7.77 -15.97
N GLU A 248 -10.17 -7.43 -16.38
CA GLU A 248 -10.40 -6.60 -17.56
C GLU A 248 -10.03 -5.14 -17.25
N LEU A 249 -8.76 -4.80 -17.33
CA LEU A 249 -8.35 -3.43 -17.57
C LEU A 249 -8.50 -3.18 -19.07
N ALA A 250 -9.73 -2.85 -19.48
CA ALA A 250 -10.05 -2.46 -20.83
C ALA A 250 -9.40 -1.10 -21.15
N GLY A 251 -8.52 -1.09 -22.13
CA GLY A 251 -8.11 0.17 -22.71
C GLY A 251 -6.72 0.20 -23.33
N THR A 252 -6.41 -0.62 -24.27
CA THR A 252 -5.64 -0.37 -25.50
C THR A 252 -5.27 -1.74 -26.10
N THR A 253 -5.35 -1.90 -27.40
CA THR A 253 -5.20 -3.16 -28.17
C THR A 253 -3.77 -3.74 -28.20
N ARG A 254 -2.93 -3.46 -27.19
CA ARG A 254 -1.54 -3.95 -27.09
C ARG A 254 -1.12 -4.46 -25.71
N ASP A 255 -1.99 -4.39 -24.69
CA ASP A 255 -1.61 -4.88 -23.36
C ASP A 255 -1.76 -6.40 -23.27
N PRO A 256 -0.78 -7.12 -22.66
CA PRO A 256 -0.85 -8.56 -22.51
C PRO A 256 -2.05 -8.94 -21.63
N VAL A 257 -2.84 -9.91 -22.08
CA VAL A 257 -3.94 -10.45 -21.28
C VAL A 257 -3.37 -11.20 -20.08
N ARG A 258 -3.82 -10.84 -18.89
CA ARG A 258 -3.36 -11.45 -17.63
C ARG A 258 -4.53 -12.13 -16.94
N GLY A 259 -4.29 -13.30 -16.39
CA GLY A 259 -5.24 -13.98 -15.53
C GLY A 259 -4.53 -14.69 -14.38
N VAL A 260 -5.21 -14.84 -13.26
CA VAL A 260 -4.67 -15.52 -12.07
C VAL A 260 -5.51 -16.75 -11.77
N THR A 261 -4.85 -17.90 -11.60
CA THR A 261 -5.47 -19.12 -11.07
C THR A 261 -4.86 -19.42 -9.70
N SER A 262 -5.69 -19.89 -8.78
CA SER A 262 -5.23 -20.31 -7.44
C SER A 262 -5.66 -21.75 -7.21
N GLU A 263 -4.70 -22.64 -6.92
CA GLU A 263 -4.94 -24.04 -6.63
C GLU A 263 -4.01 -24.50 -5.50
N ASP A 264 -4.54 -25.21 -4.50
CA ASP A 264 -3.80 -25.75 -3.36
C ASP A 264 -2.90 -24.73 -2.60
N GLY A 265 -3.31 -23.44 -2.57
CA GLY A 265 -2.55 -22.38 -1.91
C GLY A 265 -1.41 -21.78 -2.75
N PHE A 266 -1.28 -22.19 -4.01
CA PHE A 266 -0.36 -21.58 -4.98
C PHE A 266 -1.14 -20.68 -5.93
N SER A 267 -0.66 -19.46 -6.14
CA SER A 267 -1.19 -18.54 -7.16
C SER A 267 -0.31 -18.58 -8.40
N MET A 268 -0.91 -18.75 -9.57
CA MET A 268 -0.22 -18.68 -10.85
C MET A 268 -0.75 -17.50 -11.65
N MET A 269 0.11 -16.57 -12.00
CA MET A 269 -0.21 -15.47 -12.91
C MET A 269 0.14 -15.90 -14.34
N TRP A 270 -0.87 -15.97 -15.19
CA TRP A 270 -0.74 -16.29 -16.60
C TRP A 270 -0.66 -15.02 -17.43
N ILE A 271 0.32 -14.93 -18.32
CA ILE A 271 0.55 -13.78 -19.19
C ILE A 271 0.58 -14.27 -20.64
N ASP A 272 -0.37 -13.82 -21.46
CA ASP A 272 -0.37 -14.09 -22.91
C ASP A 272 0.38 -12.96 -23.61
N LEU A 273 1.53 -13.27 -24.18
CA LEU A 273 2.27 -12.34 -25.02
C LEU A 273 1.68 -12.37 -26.43
N ALA A 274 1.24 -11.22 -26.94
CA ALA A 274 0.84 -11.06 -28.32
C ALA A 274 1.92 -11.66 -29.23
N GLY A 275 1.53 -12.57 -30.12
CA GLY A 275 2.44 -13.40 -30.90
C GLY A 275 3.56 -12.62 -31.57
N SER A 276 4.79 -12.85 -31.19
CA SER A 276 5.98 -12.37 -31.91
C SER A 276 6.10 -13.10 -33.24
N CYS A 277 6.26 -12.36 -34.34
CA CYS A 277 6.48 -12.93 -35.68
C CYS A 277 7.76 -13.77 -35.73
N PRO A 278 7.78 -14.89 -36.45
CA PRO A 278 8.94 -15.76 -36.57
C PRO A 278 9.94 -15.19 -37.59
N GLY A 279 10.60 -14.16 -37.23
CA GLY A 279 11.69 -13.54 -38.02
C GLY A 279 12.85 -13.07 -37.16
N GLU A 280 12.65 -12.94 -35.84
CA GLU A 280 13.65 -12.38 -34.94
C GLU A 280 14.07 -13.28 -33.78
N THR A 281 13.54 -14.47 -33.64
CA THR A 281 13.90 -15.40 -32.56
C THR A 281 13.92 -16.85 -32.96
N ALA A 282 14.60 -17.18 -34.08
CA ALA A 282 15.04 -18.55 -34.31
C ALA A 282 16.45 -18.70 -33.75
N VAL A 283 16.56 -19.43 -32.63
CA VAL A 283 17.76 -20.16 -32.23
C VAL A 283 19.07 -19.34 -32.18
N ALA A 284 19.15 -18.40 -31.27
CA ALA A 284 20.41 -18.02 -30.66
C ALA A 284 20.13 -17.74 -29.19
N GLY A 285 20.84 -18.41 -28.32
CA GLY A 285 20.72 -18.49 -26.87
C GLY A 285 20.04 -17.31 -26.16
N LEU A 286 19.52 -17.57 -25.01
CA LEU A 286 18.73 -16.70 -24.11
C LEU A 286 19.19 -15.21 -23.99
N ASP A 287 20.22 -14.80 -24.71
CA ASP A 287 20.83 -13.45 -24.65
C ASP A 287 20.60 -12.55 -25.88
N GLY A 288 19.84 -12.99 -26.88
CA GLY A 288 19.62 -12.26 -28.13
C GLY A 288 18.23 -11.62 -28.24
N LYS A 289 18.13 -10.33 -27.92
CA LYS A 289 17.02 -9.41 -28.25
C LYS A 289 15.61 -9.86 -27.90
N MET A 290 15.34 -10.04 -26.62
CA MET A 290 13.99 -9.87 -26.11
C MET A 290 13.58 -8.40 -26.29
N SER A 291 12.37 -8.12 -26.79
CA SER A 291 11.83 -6.76 -26.80
C SER A 291 11.82 -6.23 -25.38
N SER A 292 11.94 -4.91 -25.21
CA SER A 292 11.92 -4.26 -23.88
C SER A 292 10.68 -4.65 -23.05
N GLU A 293 9.56 -4.93 -23.72
CA GLU A 293 8.31 -5.37 -23.11
C GLU A 293 8.37 -6.81 -22.58
N THR A 294 9.06 -7.70 -23.30
CA THR A 294 9.24 -9.10 -22.87
C THR A 294 10.21 -9.18 -21.68
N ARG A 295 11.23 -8.30 -21.62
CA ARG A 295 12.13 -8.19 -20.49
C ARG A 295 11.43 -7.72 -19.21
N ALA A 296 10.61 -6.68 -19.32
CA ALA A 296 9.84 -6.15 -18.20
C ALA A 296 8.77 -7.13 -17.66
N ALA A 297 8.38 -8.14 -18.44
CA ALA A 297 7.41 -9.16 -17.99
C ALA A 297 8.08 -10.37 -17.32
N VAL A 298 9.40 -10.53 -17.47
CA VAL A 298 10.19 -11.63 -16.91
C VAL A 298 10.97 -11.22 -15.65
N GLU A 299 11.29 -9.93 -15.51
CA GLU A 299 11.80 -9.33 -14.26
C GLU A 299 10.66 -8.99 -13.30
#